data_6a5aa233039c79959cb4e7fae4b6eca0
#
_entry.id   6a5aa233039c79959cb4e7fae4b6eca0
#
_cell.length_a   1.000
_cell.length_b   1.000
_cell.length_c   1.000
_cell.angle_alpha   90.00
_cell.angle_beta   90.00
_cell.angle_gamma   90.00
#
_symmetry.space_group_name_H-M   'P 1'
#
loop_
_entity.id
_entity.type
_entity.pdbx_description
1 polymer ?
#
loop_
_entity_poly.entity_id
_entity_poly.type
_entity_poly.pdbx_seq_one_letter_code
_entity_poly.pdbx_strand_id
1 'polypeptide(L)'
;MPEDRGYKWRESGARIREARTRAGLTQREVSELLGVSPHAVWCWEAGKTKPSAEHLVELASRCQVSTDSLLGREVVEAELLDEAEASFRNSVAGLPREDLKEIQDFINFVREQRRRKK
;
A
#
# COMPACT_ATOMS: atom_id res chain seq x y z
N MET A 1 6.46 -10.74 -26.58
CA MET A 1 6.42 -10.42 -26.01
C MET A 1 6.43 -9.90 -25.34
N PRO A 2 6.48 -9.97 -25.20
CA PRO A 2 6.56 -9.61 -24.42
C PRO A 2 6.64 -8.63 -23.65
N GLU A 3 6.57 -8.19 -23.84
CA GLU A 3 6.63 -6.88 -23.53
C GLU A 3 6.08 -6.62 -22.22
N ASP A 4 5.05 -6.98 -21.86
CA ASP A 4 4.53 -6.75 -20.57
C ASP A 4 4.81 -7.87 -19.67
N ARG A 5 5.84 -8.62 -19.97
CA ARG A 5 6.13 -9.68 -19.10
C ARG A 5 6.48 -9.13 -17.76
N GLY A 6 5.85 -9.43 -16.81
CA GLY A 6 6.09 -9.05 -15.48
C GLY A 6 5.30 -7.86 -15.08
N TYR A 7 5.81 -6.71 -15.26
CA TYR A 7 5.21 -5.55 -14.67
C TYR A 7 4.21 -4.87 -15.59
N LYS A 8 3.08 -4.53 -15.05
CA LYS A 8 2.05 -3.87 -15.83
C LYS A 8 1.79 -2.50 -15.25
N TRP A 9 2.26 -1.48 -15.95
CA TRP A 9 2.13 -0.13 -15.43
C TRP A 9 0.69 0.31 -15.30
N ARG A 10 -0.20 -0.25 -16.11
CA ARG A 10 -1.60 0.12 -16.04
C ARG A 10 -2.15 -0.06 -14.63
N GLU A 11 -1.74 -1.14 -13.97
CA GLU A 11 -2.22 -1.38 -12.61
C GLU A 11 -1.67 -0.37 -11.63
N SER A 12 -0.40 0.00 -11.80
CA SER A 12 0.17 1.04 -10.95
C SER A 12 -0.51 2.38 -11.19
N GLY A 13 -0.86 2.67 -12.44
CA GLY A 13 -1.59 3.88 -12.74
C GLY A 13 -2.91 3.93 -11.98
N ALA A 14 -3.61 2.80 -11.93
CA ALA A 14 -4.86 2.73 -11.19
C ALA A 14 -4.62 2.95 -9.70
N ARG A 15 -3.52 2.43 -9.18
CA ARG A 15 -3.20 2.62 -7.77
C ARG A 15 -2.86 4.06 -7.45
N ILE A 16 -2.18 4.74 -8.38
CA ILE A 16 -1.90 6.16 -8.21
C ILE A 16 -3.19 6.94 -8.14
N ARG A 17 -4.13 6.63 -9.03
CA ARG A 17 -5.40 7.32 -9.05
C ARG A 17 -6.16 7.10 -7.76
N GLU A 18 -6.16 5.86 -7.27
CA GLU A 18 -6.85 5.56 -6.04
C GLU A 18 -6.23 6.29 -4.86
N ALA A 19 -4.91 6.30 -4.78
CA ALA A 19 -4.23 6.99 -3.69
C ALA A 19 -4.50 8.47 -3.74
N ARG A 20 -4.49 9.05 -4.95
CA ARG A 20 -4.76 10.47 -5.11
C ARG A 20 -6.18 10.82 -4.67
N THR A 21 -7.16 10.05 -5.12
CA THR A 21 -8.56 10.36 -4.76
C THR A 21 -8.78 10.13 -3.28
N ARG A 22 -8.16 9.13 -2.71
CA ARG A 22 -8.29 8.87 -1.27
C ARG A 22 -7.69 10.01 -0.47
N ALA A 23 -6.64 10.65 -0.99
CA ALA A 23 -6.03 11.79 -0.34
C ALA A 23 -6.80 13.09 -0.57
N GLY A 24 -7.86 13.04 -1.38
CA GLY A 24 -8.69 14.20 -1.64
C GLY A 24 -8.08 15.18 -2.62
N LEU A 25 -7.16 14.72 -3.46
CA LEU A 25 -6.48 15.60 -4.40
C LEU A 25 -6.99 15.41 -5.82
N THR A 26 -7.06 16.51 -6.57
CA THR A 26 -7.37 16.44 -7.99
C THR A 26 -6.09 16.21 -8.78
N GLN A 27 -6.24 15.82 -10.04
CA GLN A 27 -5.07 15.69 -10.92
C GLN A 27 -4.34 17.02 -11.04
N ARG A 28 -5.09 18.09 -11.10
CA ARG A 28 -4.49 19.40 -11.21
C ARG A 28 -3.68 19.75 -9.96
N GLU A 29 -4.24 19.45 -8.80
CA GLU A 29 -3.51 19.73 -7.56
C GLU A 29 -2.21 18.95 -7.49
N VAL A 30 -2.26 17.67 -7.87
CA VAL A 30 -1.05 16.85 -7.88
C VAL A 30 -0.04 17.43 -8.88
N SER A 31 -0.51 17.84 -10.05
CA SER A 31 0.40 18.40 -11.04
C SER A 31 1.11 19.63 -10.51
N GLU A 32 0.39 20.47 -9.79
CA GLU A 32 0.98 21.69 -9.23
C GLU A 32 1.98 21.36 -8.13
N LEU A 33 1.64 20.37 -7.29
CA LEU A 33 2.55 19.98 -6.22
C LEU A 33 3.84 19.38 -6.75
N LEU A 34 3.76 18.66 -7.85
CA LEU A 34 4.92 17.99 -8.40
C LEU A 34 5.64 18.78 -9.49
N GLY A 35 5.06 19.88 -9.92
CA GLY A 35 5.69 20.69 -10.96
C GLY A 35 5.59 20.07 -12.34
N VAL A 36 4.53 19.33 -12.62
CA VAL A 36 4.30 18.74 -13.93
C VAL A 36 2.95 19.20 -14.45
N SER A 37 2.65 18.84 -15.70
CA SER A 37 1.37 19.22 -16.27
C SER A 37 0.27 18.30 -15.77
N PRO A 38 -0.98 18.76 -15.77
CA PRO A 38 -2.09 17.86 -15.44
C PRO A 38 -2.18 16.69 -16.40
N HIS A 39 -1.81 16.91 -17.67
CA HIS A 39 -1.83 15.84 -18.65
C HIS A 39 -0.83 14.74 -18.27
N ALA A 40 0.33 15.12 -17.72
CA ALA A 40 1.29 14.12 -17.29
C ALA A 40 0.70 13.23 -16.22
N VAL A 41 0.00 13.82 -15.24
CA VAL A 41 -0.63 13.04 -14.20
C VAL A 41 -1.69 12.11 -14.79
N TRP A 42 -2.48 12.64 -15.73
CA TRP A 42 -3.47 11.82 -16.41
C TRP A 42 -2.83 10.62 -17.12
N CYS A 43 -1.71 10.86 -17.80
CA CYS A 43 -1.02 9.77 -18.51
C CYS A 43 -0.52 8.71 -17.55
N TRP A 44 0.00 9.14 -16.39
CA TRP A 44 0.44 8.17 -15.39
C TRP A 44 -0.72 7.29 -14.95
N GLU A 45 -1.85 7.90 -14.65
CA GLU A 45 -3.00 7.15 -14.15
C GLU A 45 -3.62 6.28 -15.22
N ALA A 46 -3.54 6.71 -16.47
CA ALA A 46 -4.07 5.91 -17.58
C ALA A 46 -3.14 4.79 -18.00
N GLY A 47 -1.95 4.75 -17.45
CA GLY A 47 -1.01 3.70 -17.82
C GLY A 47 -0.25 3.96 -19.09
N LYS A 48 -0.27 5.19 -19.59
CA LYS A 48 0.38 5.51 -20.84
C LYS A 48 1.85 5.85 -20.65
N THR A 49 2.20 6.51 -19.57
CA THR A 49 3.58 6.83 -19.26
C THR A 49 3.83 6.57 -17.80
N LYS A 50 5.09 6.52 -17.42
CA LYS A 50 5.49 6.25 -16.04
C LYS A 50 6.07 7.52 -15.43
N PRO A 51 5.77 7.82 -14.18
CA PRO A 51 6.47 8.90 -13.50
C PRO A 51 7.92 8.53 -13.28
N SER A 52 8.76 9.52 -13.18
CA SER A 52 10.15 9.27 -12.80
C SER A 52 10.19 8.75 -11.36
N ALA A 53 11.33 8.20 -10.98
CA ALA A 53 11.48 7.74 -9.60
C ALA A 53 11.24 8.87 -8.62
N GLU A 54 11.71 10.06 -8.93
CA GLU A 54 11.52 11.22 -8.07
C GLU A 54 10.06 11.58 -7.94
N HIS A 55 9.34 11.58 -9.07
CA HIS A 55 7.92 11.90 -9.02
C HIS A 55 7.14 10.82 -8.27
N LEU A 56 7.57 9.57 -8.41
CA LEU A 56 6.91 8.49 -7.69
C LEU A 56 7.05 8.67 -6.18
N VAL A 57 8.25 9.03 -5.71
CA VAL A 57 8.47 9.29 -4.30
C VAL A 57 7.62 10.48 -3.83
N GLU A 58 7.55 11.54 -4.64
CA GLU A 58 6.72 12.68 -4.29
C GLU A 58 5.25 12.30 -4.21
N LEU A 59 4.77 11.54 -5.18
CA LEU A 59 3.39 11.07 -5.16
C LEU A 59 3.09 10.31 -3.89
N ALA A 60 3.96 9.37 -3.55
CA ALA A 60 3.75 8.56 -2.36
C ALA A 60 3.70 9.43 -1.11
N SER A 61 4.61 10.39 -1.02
CA SER A 61 4.67 11.28 0.11
C SER A 61 3.40 12.14 0.23
N ARG A 62 2.97 12.72 -0.89
CA ARG A 62 1.80 13.59 -0.87
C ARG A 62 0.52 12.82 -0.60
N CYS A 63 0.44 11.58 -1.06
CA CYS A 63 -0.75 10.76 -0.85
C CYS A 63 -0.64 9.93 0.43
N GLN A 64 0.46 10.03 1.15
CA GLN A 64 0.68 9.34 2.43
C GLN A 64 0.59 7.83 2.29
N VAL A 65 1.19 7.33 1.23
CA VAL A 65 1.32 5.89 0.99
C VAL A 65 2.77 5.61 0.67
N SER A 66 3.14 4.34 0.65
CA SER A 66 4.50 3.97 0.28
C SER A 66 4.62 3.84 -1.23
N THR A 67 5.85 3.95 -1.73
CA THR A 67 6.07 3.70 -3.15
C THR A 67 5.76 2.25 -3.49
N ASP A 68 6.02 1.32 -2.57
CA ASP A 68 5.68 -0.08 -2.78
C ASP A 68 4.19 -0.25 -3.00
N SER A 69 3.37 0.51 -2.25
CA SER A 69 1.93 0.46 -2.41
C SER A 69 1.52 0.91 -3.81
N LEU A 70 2.13 1.99 -4.31
CA LEU A 70 1.81 2.47 -5.64
C LEU A 70 2.23 1.48 -6.72
N LEU A 71 3.29 0.74 -6.47
CA LEU A 71 3.78 -0.24 -7.43
C LEU A 71 3.13 -1.60 -7.26
N GLY A 72 2.29 -1.76 -6.26
CA GLY A 72 1.53 -2.99 -6.09
C GLY A 72 2.23 -4.04 -5.25
N ARG A 73 3.38 -3.71 -4.70
CA ARG A 73 4.12 -4.72 -3.96
C ARG A 73 3.48 -5.03 -2.62
N GLU A 74 2.97 -3.98 -1.95
CA GLU A 74 2.34 -4.18 -0.65
C GLU A 74 0.98 -4.83 -0.75
N VAL A 75 0.37 -4.84 -1.94
CA VAL A 75 -0.93 -5.47 -2.10
C VAL A 75 -0.84 -6.94 -1.76
N VAL A 76 0.23 -7.61 -2.20
CA VAL A 76 0.40 -9.03 -1.90
C VAL A 76 0.54 -9.24 -0.40
N GLU A 77 1.33 -8.38 0.25
CA GLU A 77 1.52 -8.49 1.70
C GLU A 77 0.21 -8.25 2.44
N ALA A 78 -0.56 -7.27 1.98
CA ALA A 78 -1.84 -6.98 2.62
C ALA A 78 -2.79 -8.15 2.52
N GLU A 79 -2.81 -8.81 1.36
CA GLU A 79 -3.66 -9.99 1.20
C GLU A 79 -3.24 -11.11 2.12
N LEU A 80 -1.93 -11.33 2.26
CA LEU A 80 -1.44 -12.35 3.16
C LEU A 80 -1.79 -12.02 4.61
N LEU A 81 -1.70 -10.76 4.98
CA LEU A 81 -2.07 -10.34 6.33
C LEU A 81 -3.56 -10.55 6.58
N ASP A 82 -4.40 -10.24 5.58
CA ASP A 82 -5.83 -10.43 5.71
C ASP A 82 -6.15 -11.91 5.93
N GLU A 83 -5.48 -12.79 5.18
CA GLU A 83 -5.68 -14.21 5.35
C GLU A 83 -5.23 -14.68 6.72
N ALA A 84 -4.10 -14.17 7.19
CA ALA A 84 -3.59 -14.53 8.50
C ALA A 84 -4.54 -14.07 9.60
N GLU A 85 -5.08 -12.87 9.45
CA GLU A 85 -6.04 -12.36 10.43
C GLU A 85 -7.30 -13.19 10.46
N ALA A 86 -7.80 -13.56 9.29
CA ALA A 86 -9.02 -14.37 9.23
C ALA A 86 -8.76 -15.74 9.85
N SER A 87 -7.62 -16.34 9.56
CA SER A 87 -7.26 -17.63 10.12
C SER A 87 -7.14 -17.54 11.63
N PHE A 88 -6.48 -16.48 12.12
CA PHE A 88 -6.33 -16.27 13.55
C PHE A 88 -7.69 -16.09 14.23
N ARG A 89 -8.57 -15.29 13.61
CA ARG A 89 -9.90 -15.05 14.16
C ARG A 89 -10.66 -16.36 14.29
N ASN A 90 -10.55 -17.23 13.27
CA ASN A 90 -11.21 -18.52 13.32
C ASN A 90 -10.63 -19.41 14.41
N SER A 91 -9.31 -19.34 14.58
CA SER A 91 -8.64 -20.16 15.59
C SER A 91 -9.04 -19.81 17.01
N VAL A 92 -9.33 -18.53 17.26
CA VAL A 92 -9.68 -18.12 18.63
C VAL A 92 -11.17 -18.06 18.86
N ALA A 93 -11.97 -18.35 17.84
CA ALA A 93 -13.43 -18.31 17.99
C ALA A 93 -13.86 -19.32 19.03
N GLY A 94 -14.69 -18.87 19.97
CA GLY A 94 -15.20 -19.76 21.00
C GLY A 94 -14.31 -19.91 22.20
N LEU A 95 -13.14 -19.31 22.22
CA LEU A 95 -12.27 -19.38 23.38
C LEU A 95 -12.79 -18.49 24.51
N PRO A 96 -12.59 -18.92 25.77
CA PRO A 96 -12.97 -18.09 26.90
C PRO A 96 -12.16 -16.79 26.92
N ARG A 97 -12.71 -15.81 27.62
CA ARG A 97 -12.05 -14.50 27.70
C ARG A 97 -10.66 -14.60 28.31
N GLU A 98 -10.49 -15.48 29.28
CA GLU A 98 -9.18 -15.63 29.92
C GLU A 98 -8.14 -16.11 28.93
N ASP A 99 -8.53 -17.05 28.07
CA ASP A 99 -7.61 -17.57 27.06
C ASP A 99 -7.25 -16.52 26.06
N LEU A 100 -8.22 -15.68 25.65
CA LEU A 100 -7.96 -14.60 24.73
C LEU A 100 -6.97 -13.61 25.33
N LYS A 101 -7.09 -13.35 26.61
CA LYS A 101 -6.18 -12.45 27.28
C LYS A 101 -4.75 -12.98 27.28
N GLU A 102 -4.61 -14.28 27.53
CA GLU A 102 -3.30 -14.91 27.51
C GLU A 102 -2.65 -14.82 26.12
N ILE A 103 -3.47 -15.00 25.08
CA ILE A 103 -2.95 -14.88 23.72
C ILE A 103 -2.49 -13.45 23.47
N GLN A 104 -3.27 -12.48 23.91
CA GLN A 104 -2.88 -11.08 23.72
C GLN A 104 -1.59 -10.77 24.48
N ASP A 105 -1.45 -11.28 25.68
CA ASP A 105 -0.24 -11.09 26.47
C ASP A 105 0.96 -11.70 25.75
N PHE A 106 0.78 -12.87 25.16
CA PHE A 106 1.86 -13.50 24.43
C PHE A 106 2.27 -12.68 23.20
N ILE A 107 1.29 -12.14 22.48
CA ILE A 107 1.59 -11.30 21.33
C ILE A 107 2.39 -10.08 21.76
N ASN A 108 1.99 -9.47 22.86
CA ASN A 108 2.70 -8.31 23.37
C ASN A 108 4.11 -8.68 23.79
N PHE A 109 4.29 -9.85 24.37
CA PHE A 109 5.60 -10.33 24.74
C PHE A 109 6.50 -10.49 23.52
N VAL A 110 5.98 -11.09 22.46
CA VAL A 110 6.75 -11.29 21.24
C VAL A 110 7.15 -9.96 20.62
N ARG A 111 6.25 -8.99 20.63
CA ARG A 111 6.56 -7.66 20.11
C ARG A 111 7.68 -7.00 20.90
N GLU A 112 7.64 -7.16 22.20
CA GLU A 112 8.67 -6.57 23.08
C GLU A 112 10.03 -7.20 22.80
N GLN A 113 10.05 -8.51 22.60
CA GLN A 113 11.29 -9.21 22.29
C GLN A 113 11.88 -8.71 20.98
N ARG A 114 11.03 -8.53 19.98
CA ARG A 114 11.48 -8.01 18.70
C ARG A 114 12.08 -6.64 18.81
N ARG A 115 11.45 -5.78 19.58
CA ARG A 115 11.92 -4.43 19.75
C ARG A 115 13.29 -4.42 20.40
N ARG A 116 13.52 -5.29 21.34
CA ARG A 116 14.80 -5.34 22.06
C ARG A 116 15.93 -5.82 21.17
N LYS A 117 15.62 -6.61 20.17
CA LYS A 117 16.67 -7.15 19.32
C LYS A 117 17.24 -6.14 18.35
N LYS A 118 16.66 -4.99 18.25
CA LYS A 118 17.22 -3.94 17.44
C LYS A 118 18.29 -3.13 18.19
#